data_e3c79305a6ecacb4e3f15024076f98b9
#
_entry.id   e3c79305a6ecacb4e3f15024076f98b9
#
_cell.length_a   1.000
_cell.length_b   1.000
_cell.length_c   1.000
_cell.angle_alpha   90.00
_cell.angle_beta   90.00
_cell.angle_gamma   90.00
#
_symmetry.space_group_name_H-M   'P 1'
#
loop_
_entity.id
_entity.type
_entity.pdbx_description
1 polymer ?
#
loop_
_entity_poly.entity_id
_entity_poly.type
_entity_poly.pdbx_seq_one_letter_code
_entity_poly.pdbx_strand_id
1 'polypeptide(L)'
;MDYLARREQSFYELTQKLNKKFPESDSDLLVEVLDILKAENLQSDDRFTESYVRYRKSRGFAYLHIRADLAGKQVSEMVVGKYLIKTDEHWQISADLLAAKKLRSREPLGFGSKEHAKLSRFLVSRGFFPAEVRKALEKHLV
;
A
#
# COMPACT_ATOMS: atom_id res chain seq x y z
N MET A 1 -9.24 14.05 18.89
CA MET A 1 -7.91 14.09 18.28
C MET A 1 -8.03 14.13 16.75
N ASP A 2 -7.45 15.16 16.17
CA ASP A 2 -7.58 15.42 14.74
C ASP A 2 -7.00 14.29 13.88
N TYR A 3 -5.97 13.63 14.34
CA TYR A 3 -5.32 12.57 13.57
C TYR A 3 -6.23 11.39 13.28
N LEU A 4 -6.99 10.96 14.28
CA LEU A 4 -7.93 9.86 14.11
C LEU A 4 -9.19 10.28 13.36
N ALA A 5 -9.59 11.56 13.48
CA ALA A 5 -10.75 12.08 12.77
C ALA A 5 -10.52 12.21 11.26
N ARG A 6 -9.28 12.42 10.83
CA ARG A 6 -8.94 12.58 9.41
C ARG A 6 -8.76 11.25 8.68
N ARG A 7 -8.13 10.29 9.33
CA ARG A 7 -7.94 8.93 8.80
C ARG A 7 -7.48 8.00 9.92
N GLU A 8 -7.57 6.72 9.65
CA GLU A 8 -7.00 5.73 10.55
C GLU A 8 -5.48 5.86 10.59
N GLN A 9 -4.90 5.62 11.76
CA GLN A 9 -3.47 5.66 12.00
C GLN A 9 -3.01 4.31 12.53
N SER A 10 -1.82 3.83 12.12
CA SER A 10 -1.21 2.70 12.79
C SER A 10 -0.75 3.13 14.20
N PHE A 11 -0.60 2.16 15.09
CA PHE A 11 -0.10 2.43 16.43
C PHE A 11 1.27 3.12 16.36
N TYR A 12 2.13 2.65 15.48
CA TYR A 12 3.46 3.23 15.25
C TYR A 12 3.37 4.68 14.76
N GLU A 13 2.54 4.96 13.76
CA GLU A 13 2.38 6.32 13.24
C GLU A 13 1.89 7.28 14.32
N LEU A 14 0.92 6.85 15.11
CA LEU A 14 0.36 7.67 16.17
C LEU A 14 1.40 7.94 17.25
N THR A 15 2.20 6.92 17.60
CA THR A 15 3.30 7.06 18.54
C THR A 15 4.31 8.10 18.04
N GLN A 16 4.70 8.04 16.79
CA GLN A 16 5.64 8.98 16.21
C GLN A 16 5.10 10.41 16.23
N LYS A 17 3.83 10.58 15.87
CA LYS A 17 3.20 11.89 15.86
C LYS A 17 3.08 12.49 17.26
N LEU A 18 2.73 11.69 18.25
CA LEU A 18 2.63 12.17 19.64
C LEU A 18 3.99 12.52 20.20
N ASN A 19 5.02 11.73 19.94
CA ASN A 19 6.38 12.01 20.37
C ASN A 19 6.89 13.32 19.75
N LYS A 20 6.57 13.54 18.48
CA LYS A 20 6.98 14.78 17.78
C LYS A 20 6.26 16.01 18.33
N LYS A 21 4.97 15.87 18.63
CA LYS A 21 4.14 16.97 19.13
C LYS A 21 4.42 17.30 20.60
N PHE A 22 4.76 16.29 21.39
CA PHE A 22 5.01 16.42 22.83
C PHE A 22 6.36 15.82 23.20
N PRO A 23 7.47 16.39 22.69
CA PRO A 23 8.80 15.78 22.86
C PRO A 23 9.30 15.76 24.29
N GLU A 24 8.78 16.64 25.15
CA GLU A 24 9.18 16.74 26.55
C GLU A 24 8.30 15.93 27.50
N SER A 25 7.26 15.26 26.96
CA SER A 25 6.38 14.45 27.77
C SER A 25 7.05 13.13 28.15
N ASP A 26 6.67 12.62 29.33
CA ASP A 26 7.12 11.33 29.78
C ASP A 26 6.66 10.25 28.78
N SER A 27 7.59 9.41 28.34
CA SER A 27 7.30 8.32 27.41
C SER A 27 6.29 7.33 27.98
N ASP A 28 6.34 7.08 29.30
CA ASP A 28 5.38 6.19 29.96
C ASP A 28 3.95 6.75 29.90
N LEU A 29 3.82 8.07 30.06
CA LEU A 29 2.53 8.74 29.94
C LEU A 29 1.97 8.61 28.52
N LEU A 30 2.81 8.77 27.52
CA LEU A 30 2.38 8.63 26.13
C LEU A 30 1.95 7.19 25.81
N VAL A 31 2.65 6.20 26.35
CA VAL A 31 2.29 4.79 26.23
C VAL A 31 0.91 4.54 26.87
N GLU A 32 0.65 5.08 28.06
CA GLU A 32 -0.65 4.95 28.71
C GLU A 32 -1.78 5.53 27.88
N VAL A 33 -1.56 6.72 27.30
CA VAL A 33 -2.56 7.35 26.44
C VAL A 33 -2.84 6.49 25.20
N LEU A 34 -1.79 5.97 24.58
CA LEU A 34 -1.93 5.09 23.40
C LEU A 34 -2.68 3.81 23.74
N ASP A 35 -2.37 3.21 24.89
CA ASP A 35 -3.06 2.00 25.34
C ASP A 35 -4.54 2.24 25.60
N ILE A 36 -4.89 3.39 26.16
CA ILE A 36 -6.29 3.79 26.38
C ILE A 36 -7.02 3.93 25.03
N LEU A 37 -6.40 4.62 24.06
CA LEU A 37 -6.98 4.78 22.72
C LEU A 37 -7.23 3.44 22.06
N LYS A 38 -6.31 2.51 22.23
CA LYS A 38 -6.42 1.16 21.69
C LYS A 38 -7.53 0.36 22.40
N ALA A 39 -7.58 0.43 23.72
CA ALA A 39 -8.59 -0.26 24.53
C ALA A 39 -10.00 0.23 24.23
N GLU A 40 -10.16 1.53 23.96
CA GLU A 40 -11.45 2.13 23.61
C GLU A 40 -11.77 2.01 22.12
N ASN A 41 -10.95 1.25 21.37
CA ASN A 41 -11.12 1.03 19.93
C ASN A 41 -11.04 2.31 19.10
N LEU A 42 -10.39 3.33 19.62
CA LEU A 42 -10.13 4.58 18.89
C LEU A 42 -8.89 4.46 18.00
N GLN A 43 -8.03 3.48 18.30
CA GLN A 43 -6.89 3.12 17.48
C GLN A 43 -6.94 1.62 17.21
N SER A 44 -6.71 1.20 15.97
CA SER A 44 -6.68 -0.21 15.59
C SER A 44 -5.80 -0.40 14.37
N ASP A 45 -4.78 -1.24 14.48
CA ASP A 45 -3.94 -1.60 13.33
C ASP A 45 -4.74 -2.40 12.30
N ASP A 46 -5.74 -3.17 12.72
CA ASP A 46 -6.65 -3.85 11.79
C ASP A 46 -7.42 -2.86 10.93
N ARG A 47 -8.07 -1.87 11.54
CA ARG A 47 -8.81 -0.84 10.78
C ARG A 47 -7.88 -0.02 9.89
N PHE A 48 -6.72 0.36 10.43
CA PHE A 48 -5.72 1.09 9.66
C PHE A 48 -5.32 0.30 8.42
N THR A 49 -4.97 -0.97 8.59
CA THR A 49 -4.48 -1.82 7.50
C THR A 49 -5.54 -2.03 6.43
N GLU A 50 -6.76 -2.34 6.83
CA GLU A 50 -7.88 -2.50 5.89
C GLU A 50 -8.09 -1.24 5.06
N SER A 51 -8.15 -0.10 5.71
CA SER A 51 -8.33 1.19 5.06
C SER A 51 -7.17 1.55 4.14
N TYR A 52 -5.95 1.31 4.59
CA TYR A 52 -4.73 1.61 3.83
C TYR A 52 -4.61 0.76 2.57
N VAL A 53 -4.87 -0.55 2.70
CA VAL A 53 -4.85 -1.47 1.55
C VAL A 53 -5.88 -1.03 0.51
N ARG A 54 -7.11 -0.73 0.94
CA ARG A 54 -8.17 -0.28 0.04
C ARG A 54 -7.78 1.00 -0.68
N TYR A 55 -7.23 1.96 0.05
CA TYR A 55 -6.81 3.24 -0.51
C TYR A 55 -5.71 3.06 -1.55
N ARG A 56 -4.67 2.29 -1.22
CA ARG A 56 -3.54 2.08 -2.13
C ARG A 56 -3.93 1.28 -3.37
N LYS A 57 -4.81 0.30 -3.23
CA LYS A 57 -5.39 -0.40 -4.38
C LYS A 57 -6.06 0.58 -5.33
N SER A 58 -6.86 1.49 -4.79
CA SER A 58 -7.58 2.49 -5.60
C SER A 58 -6.64 3.43 -6.33
N ARG A 59 -5.42 3.60 -5.83
CA ARG A 59 -4.39 4.46 -6.44
C ARG A 59 -3.45 3.70 -7.37
N GLY A 60 -3.71 2.42 -7.63
CA GLY A 60 -2.93 1.63 -8.57
C GLY A 60 -1.66 1.01 -8.01
N PHE A 61 -1.53 0.94 -6.69
CA PHE A 61 -0.41 0.23 -6.07
C PHE A 61 -0.75 -1.23 -5.85
N ALA A 62 0.27 -2.07 -5.78
CA ALA A 62 0.11 -3.51 -5.72
C ALA A 62 0.79 -4.14 -4.51
N TYR A 63 0.67 -5.45 -4.39
CA TYR A 63 1.00 -6.22 -3.20
C TYR A 63 2.36 -5.90 -2.60
N LEU A 64 3.43 -5.96 -3.40
CA LEU A 64 4.78 -5.76 -2.88
C LEU A 64 5.00 -4.34 -2.33
N HIS A 65 4.45 -3.35 -3.01
CA HIS A 65 4.57 -1.95 -2.59
C HIS A 65 3.79 -1.71 -1.28
N ILE A 66 2.56 -2.20 -1.23
CA ILE A 66 1.70 -2.02 -0.05
C ILE A 66 2.29 -2.75 1.15
N ARG A 67 2.81 -3.97 0.92
CA ARG A 67 3.46 -4.76 1.97
C ARG A 67 4.66 -4.02 2.57
N ALA A 68 5.51 -3.45 1.71
CA ALA A 68 6.67 -2.68 2.16
C ALA A 68 6.25 -1.44 2.96
N ASP A 69 5.21 -0.73 2.51
CA ASP A 69 4.68 0.43 3.24
C ASP A 69 4.19 0.04 4.64
N LEU A 70 3.44 -1.06 4.73
CA LEU A 70 2.89 -1.52 6.02
C LEU A 70 4.00 -1.99 6.97
N ALA A 71 5.04 -2.61 6.43
CA ALA A 71 6.21 -2.98 7.22
C ALA A 71 6.91 -1.73 7.77
N GLY A 72 7.02 -0.69 6.97
CA GLY A 72 7.59 0.59 7.40
C GLY A 72 6.75 1.29 8.48
N LYS A 73 5.45 0.98 8.53
CA LYS A 73 4.54 1.49 9.56
C LYS A 73 4.42 0.54 10.75
N GLN A 74 5.26 -0.47 10.77
CA GLN A 74 5.38 -1.46 11.86
C GLN A 74 4.06 -2.17 12.20
N VAL A 75 3.26 -2.44 11.19
CA VAL A 75 2.09 -3.31 11.32
C VAL A 75 2.58 -4.76 11.31
N SER A 76 2.06 -5.60 12.22
CA SER A 76 2.48 -7.00 12.30
C SER A 76 2.10 -7.77 11.04
N GLU A 77 2.90 -8.78 10.71
CA GLU A 77 2.64 -9.61 9.54
C GLU A 77 1.31 -10.35 9.64
N MET A 78 0.89 -10.70 10.86
CA MET A 78 -0.41 -11.34 11.07
C MET A 78 -1.56 -10.42 10.65
N VAL A 79 -1.50 -9.15 11.02
CA VAL A 79 -2.52 -8.17 10.63
C VAL A 79 -2.46 -7.90 9.13
N VAL A 80 -1.26 -7.71 8.58
CA VAL A 80 -1.09 -7.51 7.14
C VAL A 80 -1.71 -8.66 6.35
N GLY A 81 -1.46 -9.90 6.78
CA GLY A 81 -1.97 -11.09 6.11
C GLY A 81 -3.48 -11.22 6.08
N LYS A 82 -4.19 -10.56 7.00
CA LYS A 82 -5.66 -10.56 7.00
C LYS A 82 -6.25 -9.73 5.86
N TYR A 83 -5.59 -8.67 5.47
CA TYR A 83 -6.16 -7.67 4.54
C TYR A 83 -5.42 -7.55 3.22
N LEU A 84 -4.16 -7.95 3.19
CA LEU A 84 -3.34 -7.90 1.99
C LEU A 84 -3.10 -9.33 1.49
N ILE A 85 -3.86 -9.72 0.48
CA ILE A 85 -3.89 -11.10 -0.01
C ILE A 85 -3.08 -11.21 -1.29
N LYS A 86 -2.03 -12.02 -1.24
CA LYS A 86 -1.09 -12.21 -2.36
C LYS A 86 -1.78 -12.76 -3.61
N THR A 87 -2.75 -13.66 -3.43
CA THR A 87 -3.44 -14.35 -4.51
C THR A 87 -4.73 -13.64 -4.98
N ASP A 88 -4.96 -12.42 -4.53
CA ASP A 88 -6.13 -11.64 -4.93
C ASP A 88 -6.11 -11.37 -6.44
N GLU A 89 -7.20 -11.69 -7.11
CA GLU A 89 -7.36 -11.46 -8.56
C GLU A 89 -7.28 -9.98 -8.94
N HIS A 90 -7.53 -9.10 -8.00
CA HIS A 90 -7.45 -7.66 -8.21
C HIS A 90 -6.09 -7.22 -8.77
N TRP A 91 -5.00 -7.89 -8.36
CA TRP A 91 -3.67 -7.49 -8.81
C TRP A 91 -3.50 -7.60 -10.32
N GLN A 92 -3.91 -8.70 -10.91
CA GLN A 92 -3.81 -8.86 -12.35
C GLN A 92 -4.75 -7.92 -13.10
N ILE A 93 -5.96 -7.74 -12.59
CA ILE A 93 -6.93 -6.80 -13.17
C ILE A 93 -6.36 -5.38 -13.15
N SER A 94 -5.78 -4.98 -12.04
CA SER A 94 -5.17 -3.65 -11.88
C SER A 94 -3.98 -3.46 -12.81
N ALA A 95 -3.11 -4.48 -12.92
CA ALA A 95 -1.96 -4.43 -13.83
C ALA A 95 -2.41 -4.25 -15.28
N ASP A 96 -3.43 -5.01 -15.68
CA ASP A 96 -3.98 -4.94 -17.04
C ASP A 96 -4.54 -3.55 -17.34
N LEU A 97 -5.31 -2.99 -16.40
CA LEU A 97 -5.90 -1.66 -16.55
C LEU A 97 -4.84 -0.56 -16.62
N LEU A 98 -3.82 -0.65 -15.78
CA LEU A 98 -2.73 0.33 -15.78
C LEU A 98 -1.91 0.28 -17.07
N ALA A 99 -1.61 -0.93 -17.55
CA ALA A 99 -0.89 -1.10 -18.81
C ALA A 99 -1.70 -0.51 -19.97
N ALA A 100 -2.98 -0.83 -20.05
CA ALA A 100 -3.87 -0.30 -21.10
C ALA A 100 -3.96 1.23 -21.04
N LYS A 101 -4.08 1.79 -19.84
CA LYS A 101 -4.16 3.23 -19.64
C LYS A 101 -2.89 3.93 -20.08
N LYS A 102 -1.73 3.37 -19.79
CA LYS A 102 -0.44 3.96 -20.18
C LYS A 102 -0.20 3.89 -21.68
N LEU A 103 -0.60 2.80 -22.31
CA LEU A 103 -0.47 2.64 -23.76
C LEU A 103 -1.55 3.40 -24.53
N ARG A 104 -2.74 3.52 -23.95
CA ARG A 104 -3.90 4.17 -24.59
C ARG A 104 -4.15 3.59 -25.98
N SER A 105 -4.33 4.45 -26.99
CA SER A 105 -4.55 4.03 -28.38
C SER A 105 -3.26 3.99 -29.19
N ARG A 106 -2.13 3.90 -28.55
CA ARG A 106 -0.83 3.90 -29.24
C ARG A 106 -0.62 2.60 -30.03
N GLU A 107 0.36 2.64 -30.90
CA GLU A 107 0.74 1.46 -31.67
C GLU A 107 1.13 0.30 -30.80
N PRO A 108 1.03 -0.94 -31.31
CA PRO A 108 1.42 -2.12 -30.57
C PRO A 108 2.81 -2.01 -29.97
N LEU A 109 2.97 -2.59 -28.78
CA LEU A 109 4.21 -2.51 -28.04
C LEU A 109 5.23 -3.51 -28.61
N GLY A 110 6.39 -3.02 -29.01
CA GLY A 110 7.48 -3.89 -29.47
C GLY A 110 8.20 -4.56 -28.32
N PHE A 111 8.35 -5.87 -28.37
CA PHE A 111 9.10 -6.61 -27.35
C PHE A 111 10.54 -6.08 -27.28
N GLY A 112 11.00 -5.78 -26.06
CA GLY A 112 12.34 -5.27 -25.83
C GLY A 112 12.56 -3.82 -26.21
N SER A 113 11.52 -3.11 -26.67
CA SER A 113 11.62 -1.70 -26.99
C SER A 113 11.79 -0.84 -25.74
N LYS A 114 12.14 0.44 -25.92
CA LYS A 114 12.23 1.39 -24.79
C LYS A 114 10.90 1.52 -24.06
N GLU A 115 9.81 1.56 -24.80
CA GLU A 115 8.47 1.67 -24.27
C GLU A 115 8.11 0.43 -23.44
N HIS A 116 8.47 -0.77 -23.94
CA HIS A 116 8.28 -2.02 -23.23
C HIS A 116 9.04 -2.02 -21.90
N ALA A 117 10.33 -1.66 -21.94
CA ALA A 117 11.16 -1.60 -20.74
C ALA A 117 10.64 -0.56 -19.73
N LYS A 118 10.23 0.61 -20.23
CA LYS A 118 9.71 1.69 -19.38
C LYS A 118 8.44 1.27 -18.69
N LEU A 119 7.52 0.65 -19.41
CA LEU A 119 6.24 0.21 -18.86
C LEU A 119 6.44 -0.93 -17.86
N SER A 120 7.36 -1.86 -18.16
CA SER A 120 7.74 -2.93 -17.21
C SER A 120 8.24 -2.34 -15.89
N ARG A 121 9.16 -1.38 -15.96
CA ARG A 121 9.70 -0.73 -14.75
C ARG A 121 8.62 0.01 -13.98
N PHE A 122 7.70 0.66 -14.69
CA PHE A 122 6.59 1.36 -14.06
C PHE A 122 5.74 0.40 -13.23
N LEU A 123 5.35 -0.74 -13.82
CA LEU A 123 4.52 -1.73 -13.12
C LEU A 123 5.25 -2.38 -11.96
N VAL A 124 6.54 -2.71 -12.14
CA VAL A 124 7.36 -3.24 -11.05
C VAL A 124 7.43 -2.23 -9.89
N SER A 125 7.60 -0.94 -10.19
CA SER A 125 7.67 0.11 -9.16
C SER A 125 6.37 0.27 -8.38
N ARG A 126 5.24 -0.09 -9.00
CA ARG A 126 3.93 -0.07 -8.33
C ARG A 126 3.72 -1.27 -7.42
N GLY A 127 4.59 -2.28 -7.50
CA GLY A 127 4.55 -3.43 -6.59
C GLY A 127 3.97 -4.71 -7.19
N PHE A 128 3.79 -4.76 -8.52
CA PHE A 128 3.30 -5.96 -9.18
C PHE A 128 4.42 -7.01 -9.27
N PHE A 129 4.04 -8.29 -9.19
CA PHE A 129 4.98 -9.38 -9.40
C PHE A 129 5.37 -9.49 -10.88
N PRO A 130 6.57 -10.01 -11.18
CA PRO A 130 7.01 -10.16 -12.57
C PRO A 130 6.02 -10.92 -13.46
N ALA A 131 5.35 -11.94 -12.91
CA ALA A 131 4.34 -12.69 -13.67
C ALA A 131 3.15 -11.83 -14.05
N GLU A 132 2.71 -10.96 -13.14
CA GLU A 132 1.59 -10.03 -13.40
C GLU A 132 1.97 -8.99 -14.44
N VAL A 133 3.18 -8.47 -14.34
CA VAL A 133 3.71 -7.50 -15.32
C VAL A 133 3.77 -8.14 -16.70
N ARG A 134 4.32 -9.35 -16.80
CA ARG A 134 4.45 -10.06 -18.06
C ARG A 134 3.08 -10.32 -18.71
N LYS A 135 2.12 -10.81 -17.95
CA LYS A 135 0.78 -11.08 -18.46
C LYS A 135 0.08 -9.80 -18.94
N ALA A 136 0.24 -8.71 -18.19
CA ALA A 136 -0.38 -7.44 -18.56
C ALA A 136 0.18 -6.90 -19.87
N LEU A 137 1.48 -7.07 -20.10
CA LEU A 137 2.14 -6.55 -21.30
C LEU A 137 1.99 -7.48 -22.51
N GLU A 138 1.88 -8.79 -22.32
CA GLU A 138 1.70 -9.75 -23.40
C GLU A 138 0.53 -9.40 -24.33
N LYS A 139 -0.53 -8.85 -23.77
CA LYS A 139 -1.73 -8.46 -24.54
C LYS A 139 -1.45 -7.37 -25.56
N HIS A 140 -0.37 -6.64 -25.38
CA HIS A 140 -0.03 -5.49 -26.21
C HIS A 140 1.22 -5.70 -27.06
N LEU A 141 1.90 -6.83 -26.88
CA LEU A 141 3.12 -7.15 -27.62
C LEU A 141 2.81 -7.60 -29.03
N VAL A 142 3.69 -7.22 -29.93
CA VAL A 142 3.64 -7.69 -31.33
C VAL A 142 4.62 -8.81 -31.53
#